data_1944c46d69dec226d7abd37099648b67
#
_entry.id   1944c46d69dec226d7abd37099648b67
#
_cell.length_a   1.000
_cell.length_b   1.000
_cell.length_c   1.000
_cell.angle_alpha   90.00
_cell.angle_beta   90.00
_cell.angle_gamma   90.00
#
_symmetry.space_group_name_H-M   'P 1'
#
loop_
_entity.id
_entity.type
_entity.pdbx_description
1 polymer ?
#
loop_
_entity_poly.entity_id
_entity_poly.type
_entity_poly.pdbx_seq_one_letter_code
_entity_poly.pdbx_strand_id
1 'polypeptide(L)'
;YPAEGLVEPDPEEIWTSVLNTVKSLMSKKDINSSDVISIGITNQRETVMLWDKDGKVLDKAIVWQDRRTTEFCEELKAKGIESEVTKKTGLLLDPYFSATKARWLLKEHKIDPNKYFFGTIDTFLVWKLTEGKSFKTDVTNASRTLLLNIDSIEWDMNLIDIFELGGLNLPEVTKNTADFGSTKLFGGEIKISGIAGDQ
;
A
#
# COMPACT_ATOMS: atom_id res chain seq x y z
N TYR A 1 -13.65 12.29 8.42
CA TYR A 1 -12.62 13.35 8.44
C TYR A 1 -12.39 13.79 9.89
N PRO A 2 -11.22 13.50 10.51
CA PRO A 2 -10.96 13.92 11.90
C PRO A 2 -10.75 15.42 12.03
N ALA A 3 -10.23 16.08 10.99
CA ALA A 3 -10.10 17.54 10.89
C ALA A 3 -10.04 17.96 9.43
N GLU A 4 -10.05 19.27 9.17
CA GLU A 4 -9.89 19.81 7.81
C GLU A 4 -8.53 19.39 7.23
N GLY A 5 -8.55 18.82 6.01
CA GLY A 5 -7.36 18.32 5.31
C GLY A 5 -6.87 16.94 5.76
N LEU A 6 -7.51 16.28 6.75
CA LEU A 6 -7.16 14.94 7.21
C LEU A 6 -8.17 13.90 6.70
N VAL A 7 -7.68 12.82 6.10
CA VAL A 7 -8.50 11.72 5.60
C VAL A 7 -7.85 10.38 5.94
N GLU A 8 -8.46 9.66 6.88
CA GLU A 8 -7.88 8.47 7.49
C GLU A 8 -8.92 7.39 7.81
N PRO A 9 -9.13 6.39 6.92
CA PRO A 9 -9.94 5.21 7.21
C PRO A 9 -9.19 4.22 8.12
N ASP A 10 -9.96 3.36 8.77
CA ASP A 10 -9.41 2.23 9.52
C ASP A 10 -9.08 1.07 8.58
N PRO A 11 -7.81 0.61 8.52
CA PRO A 11 -7.46 -0.55 7.69
C PRO A 11 -8.18 -1.84 8.08
N GLU A 12 -8.48 -2.04 9.36
CA GLU A 12 -9.21 -3.23 9.82
C GLU A 12 -10.70 -3.17 9.43
N GLU A 13 -11.29 -1.99 9.33
CA GLU A 13 -12.65 -1.83 8.77
C GLU A 13 -12.66 -2.15 7.27
N ILE A 14 -11.64 -1.71 6.52
CA ILE A 14 -11.48 -2.08 5.10
C ILE A 14 -11.38 -3.59 4.97
N TRP A 15 -10.52 -4.24 5.75
CA TRP A 15 -10.35 -5.69 5.76
C TRP A 15 -11.65 -6.43 6.09
N THR A 16 -12.32 -6.02 7.14
CA THR A 16 -13.59 -6.61 7.58
C THR A 16 -14.68 -6.47 6.51
N SER A 17 -14.74 -5.31 5.85
CA SER A 17 -15.67 -5.06 4.76
C SER A 17 -15.42 -5.99 3.58
N VAL A 18 -14.16 -6.18 3.17
CA VAL A 18 -13.78 -7.12 2.10
C VAL A 18 -14.22 -8.55 2.44
N LEU A 19 -13.85 -9.03 3.64
CA LEU A 19 -14.23 -10.38 4.08
C LEU A 19 -15.74 -10.60 4.08
N ASN A 20 -16.48 -9.67 4.67
CA ASN A 20 -17.93 -9.80 4.80
C ASN A 20 -18.62 -9.74 3.44
N THR A 21 -18.14 -8.90 2.54
CA THR A 21 -18.70 -8.79 1.19
C THR A 21 -18.50 -10.08 0.40
N VAL A 22 -17.30 -10.65 0.40
CA VAL A 22 -17.01 -11.90 -0.31
C VAL A 22 -17.82 -13.06 0.29
N LYS A 23 -17.79 -13.22 1.62
CA LYS A 23 -18.57 -14.28 2.30
C LYS A 23 -20.08 -14.18 2.03
N SER A 24 -20.62 -12.95 2.08
CA SER A 24 -22.04 -12.70 1.80
C SER A 24 -22.40 -13.02 0.35
N LEU A 25 -21.53 -12.63 -0.61
CA LEU A 25 -21.75 -12.94 -2.03
C LEU A 25 -21.75 -14.44 -2.29
N MET A 26 -20.76 -15.16 -1.79
CA MET A 26 -20.65 -16.62 -1.95
C MET A 26 -21.86 -17.34 -1.37
N SER A 27 -22.25 -16.98 -0.13
CA SER A 27 -23.43 -17.58 0.53
C SER A 27 -24.74 -17.29 -0.21
N LYS A 28 -24.98 -16.05 -0.66
CA LYS A 28 -26.23 -15.67 -1.37
C LYS A 28 -26.37 -16.30 -2.75
N LYS A 29 -25.27 -16.72 -3.35
CA LYS A 29 -25.24 -17.27 -4.72
C LYS A 29 -24.87 -18.73 -4.76
N ASP A 30 -24.78 -19.40 -3.61
CA ASP A 30 -24.34 -20.80 -3.47
C ASP A 30 -23.03 -21.09 -4.22
N ILE A 31 -22.09 -20.12 -4.16
CA ILE A 31 -20.78 -20.23 -4.80
C ILE A 31 -19.84 -20.95 -3.85
N ASN A 32 -19.24 -22.05 -4.30
CA ASN A 32 -18.17 -22.73 -3.58
C ASN A 32 -16.82 -22.18 -3.99
N SER A 33 -15.82 -22.32 -3.13
CA SER A 33 -14.45 -21.91 -3.46
C SER A 33 -13.88 -22.60 -4.73
N SER A 34 -14.34 -23.83 -5.02
CA SER A 34 -14.00 -24.58 -6.25
C SER A 34 -14.55 -23.95 -7.53
N ASP A 35 -15.57 -23.10 -7.43
CA ASP A 35 -16.15 -22.40 -8.58
C ASP A 35 -15.40 -21.10 -8.91
N VAL A 36 -14.50 -20.67 -8.01
CA VAL A 36 -13.71 -19.43 -8.15
C VAL A 36 -12.33 -19.75 -8.69
N ILE A 37 -12.04 -19.32 -9.90
CA ILE A 37 -10.76 -19.56 -10.56
C ILE A 37 -9.63 -18.76 -9.88
N SER A 38 -9.87 -17.48 -9.59
CA SER A 38 -8.90 -16.61 -8.93
C SER A 38 -9.53 -15.34 -8.38
N ILE A 39 -8.75 -14.63 -7.55
CA ILE A 39 -9.06 -13.29 -7.04
C ILE A 39 -8.19 -12.27 -7.79
N GLY A 40 -8.83 -11.19 -8.26
CA GLY A 40 -8.18 -9.96 -8.69
C GLY A 40 -8.47 -8.85 -7.68
N ILE A 41 -7.45 -8.04 -7.36
CA ILE A 41 -7.56 -6.91 -6.44
C ILE A 41 -7.44 -5.62 -7.24
N THR A 42 -8.38 -4.69 -7.00
CA THR A 42 -8.24 -3.31 -7.42
C THR A 42 -8.49 -2.39 -6.24
N ASN A 43 -7.82 -1.25 -6.20
CA ASN A 43 -7.85 -0.35 -5.06
C ASN A 43 -7.55 1.09 -5.46
N GLN A 44 -8.03 2.03 -4.65
CA GLN A 44 -7.52 3.40 -4.71
C GLN A 44 -6.03 3.39 -4.38
N ARG A 45 -5.21 3.99 -5.26
CA ARG A 45 -3.76 4.05 -5.09
C ARG A 45 -3.38 5.06 -4.01
N GLU A 46 -2.08 5.15 -3.71
CA GLU A 46 -1.44 6.15 -2.83
C GLU A 46 -1.82 6.08 -1.35
N THR A 47 -2.96 5.48 -1.00
CA THR A 47 -3.38 5.27 0.39
C THR A 47 -2.42 4.32 1.07
N VAL A 48 -1.76 4.77 2.13
CA VAL A 48 -0.66 4.07 2.77
C VAL A 48 -0.95 3.73 4.22
N MET A 49 -0.42 2.61 4.66
CA MET A 49 -0.43 2.16 6.04
C MET A 49 0.86 1.42 6.40
N LEU A 50 1.14 1.34 7.68
CA LEU A 50 2.23 0.54 8.24
C LEU A 50 1.66 -0.50 9.19
N TRP A 51 2.21 -1.71 9.17
CA TRP A 51 1.84 -2.79 10.10
C TRP A 51 3.06 -3.56 10.55
N ASP A 52 2.96 -4.26 11.67
CA ASP A 52 4.02 -5.12 12.21
C ASP A 52 3.96 -6.55 11.62
N LYS A 53 4.93 -7.39 12.04
CA LYS A 53 5.04 -8.79 11.60
C LYS A 53 3.80 -9.65 11.90
N ASP A 54 2.99 -9.26 12.86
CA ASP A 54 1.77 -9.95 13.25
C ASP A 54 0.53 -9.43 12.48
N GLY A 55 0.76 -8.47 11.57
CA GLY A 55 -0.28 -7.84 10.74
C GLY A 55 -1.09 -6.78 11.49
N LYS A 56 -0.63 -6.34 12.67
CA LYS A 56 -1.26 -5.27 13.43
C LYS A 56 -0.86 -3.92 12.85
N VAL A 57 -1.84 -3.16 12.41
CA VAL A 57 -1.62 -1.81 11.87
C VAL A 57 -1.16 -0.85 12.97
N LEU A 58 -0.24 0.04 12.60
CA LEU A 58 0.31 1.05 13.50
C LEU A 58 -0.72 2.11 13.86
N ASP A 59 -1.45 2.59 12.83
CA ASP A 59 -2.42 3.67 12.94
C ASP A 59 -3.40 3.59 11.76
N LYS A 60 -4.30 4.54 11.63
CA LYS A 60 -5.19 4.70 10.49
C LYS A 60 -4.39 4.82 9.18
N ALA A 61 -4.96 4.33 8.08
CA ALA A 61 -4.40 4.55 6.76
C ALA A 61 -4.53 6.03 6.37
N ILE A 62 -3.53 6.58 5.69
CA ILE A 62 -3.56 7.97 5.24
C ILE A 62 -3.86 8.00 3.74
N VAL A 63 -4.98 8.63 3.38
CA VAL A 63 -5.52 8.64 2.01
C VAL A 63 -4.79 9.65 1.13
N TRP A 64 -4.88 9.49 -0.19
CA TRP A 64 -4.31 10.40 -1.18
C TRP A 64 -4.76 11.86 -1.06
N GLN A 65 -5.96 12.10 -0.56
CA GLN A 65 -6.53 13.46 -0.33
C GLN A 65 -5.92 14.17 0.88
N ASP A 66 -5.25 13.44 1.77
CA ASP A 66 -4.70 13.98 3.01
C ASP A 66 -3.54 14.94 2.73
N ARG A 67 -3.55 16.10 3.38
CA ARG A 67 -2.60 17.19 3.16
C ARG A 67 -1.63 17.42 4.31
N ARG A 68 -1.61 16.54 5.34
CA ARG A 68 -0.77 16.72 6.55
C ARG A 68 0.74 16.83 6.27
N THR A 69 1.21 16.36 5.13
CA THR A 69 2.64 16.34 4.76
C THR A 69 3.03 17.47 3.80
N THR A 70 2.15 18.46 3.59
CA THR A 70 2.41 19.58 2.68
C THR A 70 3.71 20.33 3.02
N GLU A 71 3.92 20.64 4.30
CA GLU A 71 5.12 21.36 4.77
C GLU A 71 6.41 20.62 4.41
N PHE A 72 6.45 19.30 4.60
CA PHE A 72 7.62 18.50 4.24
C PHE A 72 7.85 18.48 2.72
N CYS A 73 6.80 18.46 1.90
CA CYS A 73 6.96 18.60 0.45
C CYS A 73 7.58 19.94 0.07
N GLU A 74 7.13 21.04 0.67
CA GLU A 74 7.67 22.36 0.42
C GLU A 74 9.13 22.49 0.88
N GLU A 75 9.51 21.90 2.01
CA GLU A 75 10.90 21.82 2.45
C GLU A 75 11.80 21.12 1.41
N LEU A 76 11.36 19.99 0.86
CA LEU A 76 12.12 19.27 -0.16
C LEU A 76 12.24 20.07 -1.48
N LYS A 77 11.15 20.75 -1.89
CA LYS A 77 11.17 21.66 -3.05
C LYS A 77 12.15 22.81 -2.85
N ALA A 78 12.15 23.44 -1.69
CA ALA A 78 13.08 24.52 -1.35
C ALA A 78 14.55 24.07 -1.38
N LYS A 79 14.82 22.78 -1.12
CA LYS A 79 16.15 22.16 -1.26
C LYS A 79 16.49 21.75 -2.70
N GLY A 80 15.60 21.97 -3.68
CA GLY A 80 15.80 21.61 -5.08
C GLY A 80 15.67 20.12 -5.40
N ILE A 81 15.11 19.31 -4.49
CA ILE A 81 15.01 17.83 -4.59
C ILE A 81 13.97 17.40 -5.62
N GLU A 82 12.96 18.23 -5.91
CA GLU A 82 11.84 17.85 -6.80
C GLU A 82 12.29 17.35 -8.18
N SER A 83 13.29 18.01 -8.77
CA SER A 83 13.81 17.60 -10.08
C SER A 83 14.33 16.17 -10.11
N GLU A 84 15.01 15.74 -9.04
CA GLU A 84 15.54 14.38 -8.91
C GLU A 84 14.40 13.36 -8.73
N VAL A 85 13.46 13.67 -7.84
CA VAL A 85 12.28 12.83 -7.62
C VAL A 85 11.48 12.67 -8.90
N THR A 86 11.18 13.77 -9.60
CA THR A 86 10.43 13.74 -10.86
C THR A 86 11.13 12.92 -11.94
N LYS A 87 12.46 13.06 -12.06
CA LYS A 87 13.23 12.28 -13.04
C LYS A 87 13.12 10.78 -12.81
N LYS A 88 13.15 10.34 -11.56
CA LYS A 88 13.13 8.92 -11.20
C LYS A 88 11.73 8.32 -11.17
N THR A 89 10.72 9.10 -10.79
CA THR A 89 9.35 8.60 -10.54
C THR A 89 8.34 9.04 -11.58
N GLY A 90 8.63 10.08 -12.37
CA GLY A 90 7.67 10.75 -13.24
C GLY A 90 6.65 11.61 -12.50
N LEU A 91 6.79 11.77 -11.17
CA LEU A 91 5.83 12.45 -10.29
C LEU A 91 6.42 13.74 -9.71
N LEU A 92 5.56 14.69 -9.39
CA LEU A 92 5.92 15.89 -8.63
C LEU A 92 5.99 15.58 -7.13
N LEU A 93 6.67 16.42 -6.36
CA LEU A 93 6.60 16.36 -4.89
C LEU A 93 5.26 16.89 -4.40
N ASP A 94 4.36 15.99 -4.02
CA ASP A 94 3.04 16.35 -3.51
C ASP A 94 2.62 15.39 -2.38
N PRO A 95 1.92 15.88 -1.33
CA PRO A 95 1.33 15.06 -0.27
C PRO A 95 0.38 13.96 -0.77
N TYR A 96 -0.06 14.04 -2.00
CA TYR A 96 -0.90 13.04 -2.66
C TYR A 96 -0.28 11.63 -2.56
N PHE A 97 1.03 11.50 -2.74
CA PHE A 97 1.74 10.23 -2.86
C PHE A 97 2.12 9.61 -1.51
N SER A 98 2.48 8.32 -1.50
CA SER A 98 2.59 7.51 -0.28
C SER A 98 3.79 7.83 0.60
N ALA A 99 4.98 8.12 0.02
CA ALA A 99 6.23 8.22 0.77
C ALA A 99 6.21 9.25 1.90
N THR A 100 5.69 10.45 1.63
CA THR A 100 5.64 11.53 2.63
C THR A 100 4.76 11.17 3.82
N LYS A 101 3.65 10.46 3.56
CA LYS A 101 2.71 9.98 4.58
C LYS A 101 3.31 8.85 5.42
N ALA A 102 4.04 7.92 4.79
CA ALA A 102 4.77 6.87 5.51
C ALA A 102 5.83 7.47 6.43
N ARG A 103 6.60 8.47 5.95
CA ARG A 103 7.53 9.22 6.80
C ARG A 103 6.83 9.88 7.98
N TRP A 104 5.68 10.50 7.75
CA TRP A 104 4.91 11.12 8.83
C TRP A 104 4.54 10.09 9.90
N LEU A 105 4.03 8.91 9.52
CA LEU A 105 3.70 7.83 10.44
C LEU A 105 4.92 7.42 11.29
N LEU A 106 6.12 7.26 10.68
CA LEU A 106 7.32 6.90 11.41
C LEU A 106 7.71 7.97 12.44
N LYS A 107 7.63 9.25 12.07
CA LYS A 107 8.02 10.37 12.93
C LYS A 107 7.03 10.60 14.07
N GLU A 108 5.74 10.56 13.76
CA GLU A 108 4.68 10.78 14.76
C GLU A 108 4.73 9.72 15.87
N HIS A 109 4.86 8.46 15.49
CA HIS A 109 4.87 7.34 16.45
C HIS A 109 6.26 7.01 16.99
N LYS A 110 7.33 7.65 16.50
CA LYS A 110 8.73 7.46 16.95
C LYS A 110 9.14 5.99 17.01
N ILE A 111 8.79 5.24 15.99
CA ILE A 111 8.98 3.79 15.92
C ILE A 111 10.28 3.41 15.19
N ASP A 112 10.74 2.18 15.44
CA ASP A 112 11.82 1.55 14.70
C ASP A 112 11.30 1.05 13.35
N PRO A 113 11.70 1.62 12.20
CA PRO A 113 11.19 1.24 10.89
C PRO A 113 11.44 -0.23 10.55
N ASN A 114 12.50 -0.86 11.08
CA ASN A 114 12.84 -2.25 10.78
C ASN A 114 11.77 -3.26 11.26
N LYS A 115 10.87 -2.83 12.14
CA LYS A 115 9.80 -3.67 12.69
C LYS A 115 8.49 -3.57 11.92
N TYR A 116 8.43 -2.71 10.90
CA TYR A 116 7.20 -2.41 10.20
C TYR A 116 7.30 -2.70 8.71
N PHE A 117 6.16 -3.08 8.15
CA PHE A 117 5.93 -3.31 6.74
C PHE A 117 5.19 -2.11 6.17
N PHE A 118 5.63 -1.66 4.99
CA PHE A 118 5.00 -0.59 4.24
C PHE A 118 4.11 -1.16 3.15
N GLY A 119 2.93 -0.60 2.97
CA GLY A 119 2.11 -0.95 1.83
C GLY A 119 0.97 0.01 1.56
N THR A 120 0.48 -0.10 0.35
CA THR A 120 -0.81 0.42 -0.08
C THR A 120 -1.90 -0.62 0.18
N ILE A 121 -3.15 -0.30 -0.11
CA ILE A 121 -4.30 -1.16 0.23
C ILE A 121 -4.16 -2.56 -0.38
N ASP A 122 -3.70 -2.66 -1.63
CA ASP A 122 -3.45 -3.94 -2.30
C ASP A 122 -2.49 -4.85 -1.52
N THR A 123 -1.33 -4.29 -1.14
CA THR A 123 -0.31 -5.02 -0.38
C THR A 123 -0.85 -5.51 0.97
N PHE A 124 -1.59 -4.65 1.68
CA PHE A 124 -2.21 -5.01 2.95
C PHE A 124 -3.25 -6.12 2.78
N LEU A 125 -4.09 -6.03 1.74
CA LEU A 125 -5.08 -7.08 1.44
C LEU A 125 -4.42 -8.41 1.06
N VAL A 126 -3.34 -8.40 0.25
CA VAL A 126 -2.56 -9.61 -0.04
C VAL A 126 -1.99 -10.21 1.23
N TRP A 127 -1.37 -9.39 2.09
CA TRP A 127 -0.85 -9.84 3.38
C TRP A 127 -1.93 -10.51 4.23
N LYS A 128 -3.08 -9.88 4.39
CA LYS A 128 -4.21 -10.39 5.20
C LYS A 128 -4.81 -11.66 4.58
N LEU A 129 -5.05 -11.68 3.27
CA LEU A 129 -5.62 -12.83 2.55
C LEU A 129 -4.71 -14.05 2.61
N THR A 130 -3.40 -13.85 2.58
CA THR A 130 -2.40 -14.92 2.61
C THR A 130 -1.88 -15.24 4.01
N GLU A 131 -2.44 -14.63 5.05
CA GLU A 131 -2.01 -14.81 6.45
C GLU A 131 -0.50 -14.54 6.62
N GLY A 132 -0.01 -13.46 6.01
CA GLY A 132 1.38 -13.02 6.08
C GLY A 132 2.36 -13.80 5.20
N LYS A 133 1.90 -14.75 4.37
CA LYS A 133 2.78 -15.59 3.53
C LYS A 133 3.25 -14.89 2.25
N SER A 134 2.55 -13.85 1.82
CA SER A 134 2.90 -13.06 0.64
C SER A 134 2.95 -11.58 0.98
N PHE A 135 4.02 -10.93 0.57
CA PHE A 135 4.24 -9.51 0.74
C PHE A 135 4.64 -8.89 -0.60
N LYS A 136 3.64 -8.57 -1.40
CA LYS A 136 3.79 -8.14 -2.79
C LYS A 136 2.87 -6.97 -3.12
N THR A 137 3.31 -6.16 -4.07
CA THR A 137 2.53 -5.12 -4.74
C THR A 137 2.73 -5.21 -6.24
N ASP A 138 1.90 -4.53 -7.01
CA ASP A 138 2.08 -4.44 -8.46
C ASP A 138 2.71 -3.10 -8.88
N VAL A 139 3.17 -3.05 -10.13
CA VAL A 139 3.82 -1.86 -10.69
C VAL A 139 2.92 -0.62 -10.71
N THR A 140 1.60 -0.77 -10.85
CA THR A 140 0.67 0.38 -10.92
C THR A 140 0.45 1.04 -9.57
N ASN A 141 0.51 0.27 -8.48
CA ASN A 141 0.51 0.81 -7.11
C ASN A 141 1.90 1.31 -6.72
N ALA A 142 2.95 0.54 -6.95
CA ALA A 142 4.32 0.90 -6.58
C ALA A 142 4.77 2.21 -7.24
N SER A 143 4.44 2.45 -8.51
CA SER A 143 4.80 3.67 -9.24
C SER A 143 4.21 4.96 -8.67
N ARG A 144 3.22 4.85 -7.77
CA ARG A 144 2.54 6.01 -7.16
C ARG A 144 3.01 6.30 -5.74
N THR A 145 4.07 5.64 -5.30
CA THR A 145 4.58 5.76 -3.93
C THR A 145 5.62 6.87 -3.74
N LEU A 146 6.23 7.41 -4.79
CA LEU A 146 7.46 8.21 -4.83
C LEU A 146 8.72 7.42 -4.46
N LEU A 147 8.67 6.10 -4.40
CA LEU A 147 9.78 5.25 -4.01
C LEU A 147 10.28 4.33 -5.13
N LEU A 148 9.48 4.12 -6.17
CA LEU A 148 9.82 3.29 -7.33
C LEU A 148 10.53 4.12 -8.40
N ASN A 149 11.66 3.64 -8.87
CA ASN A 149 12.28 4.14 -10.08
C ASN A 149 11.58 3.52 -11.30
N ILE A 150 10.98 4.36 -12.15
CA ILE A 150 10.17 3.89 -13.29
C ILE A 150 11.00 3.34 -14.45
N ASP A 151 12.31 3.63 -14.51
CA ASP A 151 13.18 3.09 -15.53
C ASP A 151 13.66 1.67 -15.20
N SER A 152 13.99 1.41 -13.92
CA SER A 152 14.44 0.08 -13.47
C SER A 152 13.29 -0.82 -12.98
N ILE A 153 12.13 -0.23 -12.66
CA ILE A 153 10.97 -0.90 -12.01
C ILE A 153 11.36 -1.53 -10.66
N GLU A 154 12.22 -0.85 -9.91
CA GLU A 154 12.70 -1.28 -8.60
C GLU A 154 12.57 -0.16 -7.57
N TRP A 155 12.53 -0.52 -6.28
CA TRP A 155 12.63 0.44 -5.18
C TRP A 155 13.98 1.16 -5.26
N ASP A 156 13.95 2.48 -5.28
CA ASP A 156 15.15 3.32 -5.40
C ASP A 156 15.66 3.72 -4.01
N MET A 157 16.86 3.23 -3.65
CA MET A 157 17.44 3.49 -2.32
C MET A 157 17.67 4.96 -2.04
N ASN A 158 18.00 5.75 -3.07
CA ASN A 158 18.17 7.19 -2.89
C ASN A 158 16.82 7.90 -2.61
N LEU A 159 15.71 7.46 -3.26
CA LEU A 159 14.39 7.97 -2.91
C LEU A 159 13.99 7.57 -1.48
N ILE A 160 14.29 6.33 -1.08
CA ILE A 160 14.05 5.85 0.29
C ILE A 160 14.79 6.74 1.31
N ASP A 161 16.03 7.11 1.01
CA ASP A 161 16.85 8.00 1.87
C ASP A 161 16.29 9.44 1.88
N ILE A 162 15.92 9.99 0.72
CA ILE A 162 15.27 11.31 0.62
C ILE A 162 14.04 11.43 1.51
N PHE A 163 13.20 10.39 1.52
CA PHE A 163 11.99 10.35 2.33
C PHE A 163 12.21 9.79 3.75
N GLU A 164 13.46 9.52 4.16
CA GLU A 164 13.82 9.04 5.50
C GLU A 164 13.09 7.74 5.90
N LEU A 165 12.97 6.81 4.93
CA LEU A 165 12.24 5.54 5.09
C LEU A 165 13.17 4.32 5.20
N GLY A 166 14.48 4.56 5.38
CA GLY A 166 15.47 3.48 5.55
C GLY A 166 15.09 2.53 6.68
N GLY A 167 15.20 1.22 6.42
CA GLY A 167 14.84 0.16 7.37
C GLY A 167 13.40 -0.34 7.27
N LEU A 168 12.47 0.36 6.61
CA LEU A 168 11.13 -0.18 6.35
C LEU A 168 11.19 -1.41 5.44
N ASN A 169 10.40 -2.43 5.79
CA ASN A 169 10.21 -3.57 4.91
C ASN A 169 9.31 -3.14 3.74
N LEU A 170 9.83 -3.21 2.52
CA LEU A 170 9.09 -2.89 1.29
C LEU A 170 8.65 -4.16 0.58
N PRO A 171 7.46 -4.20 -0.05
CA PRO A 171 6.96 -5.38 -0.73
C PRO A 171 7.75 -5.68 -2.01
N GLU A 172 7.74 -6.94 -2.43
CA GLU A 172 8.20 -7.33 -3.77
C GLU A 172 7.32 -6.65 -4.83
N VAL A 173 7.94 -5.99 -5.80
CA VAL A 173 7.23 -5.38 -6.93
C VAL A 173 7.05 -6.41 -8.04
N THR A 174 5.82 -6.62 -8.47
CA THR A 174 5.49 -7.60 -9.50
C THR A 174 4.71 -6.96 -10.67
N LYS A 175 4.50 -7.74 -11.74
CA LYS A 175 3.57 -7.36 -12.81
C LYS A 175 2.13 -7.43 -12.28
N ASN A 176 1.20 -6.75 -12.98
CA ASN A 176 -0.24 -6.79 -12.66
C ASN A 176 -0.83 -8.21 -12.62
N THR A 177 -0.32 -9.10 -13.47
CA THR A 177 -0.66 -10.51 -13.48
C THR A 177 0.55 -11.31 -13.03
N ALA A 178 0.47 -11.89 -11.84
CA ALA A 178 1.54 -12.64 -11.19
C ALA A 178 0.94 -13.58 -10.12
N ASP A 179 1.79 -14.40 -9.53
CA ASP A 179 1.44 -15.16 -8.33
C ASP A 179 1.59 -14.28 -7.10
N PHE A 180 0.46 -13.83 -6.55
CA PHE A 180 0.39 -13.09 -5.29
C PHE A 180 0.13 -13.99 -4.08
N GLY A 181 0.11 -15.31 -4.27
CA GLY A 181 -0.22 -16.30 -3.25
C GLY A 181 -1.67 -16.80 -3.36
N SER A 182 -2.12 -17.44 -2.30
CA SER A 182 -3.49 -17.98 -2.21
C SER A 182 -4.11 -17.74 -0.84
N THR A 183 -5.43 -17.77 -0.79
CA THR A 183 -6.20 -17.69 0.46
C THR A 183 -7.02 -18.94 0.69
N LYS A 184 -7.23 -19.31 1.97
CA LYS A 184 -8.14 -20.38 2.38
C LYS A 184 -9.34 -19.88 3.19
N LEU A 185 -9.49 -18.56 3.30
CA LEU A 185 -10.50 -17.89 4.16
C LEU A 185 -11.94 -18.07 3.67
N PHE A 186 -12.13 -18.63 2.47
CA PHE A 186 -13.43 -18.77 1.81
C PHE A 186 -13.85 -20.24 1.59
N GLY A 187 -13.38 -21.15 2.45
CA GLY A 187 -13.79 -22.55 2.44
C GLY A 187 -12.99 -23.46 1.52
N GLY A 188 -11.93 -22.96 0.89
CA GLY A 188 -10.99 -23.69 0.04
C GLY A 188 -9.89 -22.79 -0.47
N GLU A 189 -8.93 -23.37 -1.18
CA GLU A 189 -7.79 -22.59 -1.68
C GLU A 189 -8.17 -21.84 -2.97
N ILE A 190 -8.04 -20.52 -2.95
CA ILE A 190 -8.27 -19.66 -4.12
C ILE A 190 -6.99 -18.84 -4.35
N LYS A 191 -6.47 -18.84 -5.57
CA LYS A 191 -5.28 -18.07 -5.97
C LYS A 191 -5.60 -16.57 -6.07
N ILE A 192 -4.61 -15.74 -5.76
CA ILE A 192 -4.62 -14.29 -6.03
C ILE A 192 -3.68 -14.09 -7.21
N SER A 193 -4.22 -13.75 -8.39
CA SER A 193 -3.46 -13.76 -9.64
C SER A 193 -3.43 -12.43 -10.38
N GLY A 194 -4.02 -11.38 -9.81
CA GLY A 194 -4.01 -10.07 -10.41
C GLY A 194 -4.16 -8.94 -9.40
N ILE A 195 -3.40 -7.87 -9.61
CA ILE A 195 -3.54 -6.59 -8.90
C ILE A 195 -3.41 -5.46 -9.91
N ALA A 196 -4.24 -4.43 -9.77
CA ALA A 196 -4.11 -3.19 -10.52
C ALA A 196 -4.72 -2.03 -9.74
N GLY A 197 -4.11 -0.86 -9.80
CA GLY A 197 -4.73 0.37 -9.34
C GLY A 197 -6.01 0.69 -10.11
N ASP A 198 -6.86 1.54 -9.53
CA ASP A 198 -8.19 1.89 -10.04
C ASP A 198 -8.18 2.88 -11.23
N GLN A 199 -7.01 3.35 -11.67
CA GLN A 199 -6.83 4.29 -12.79
C GLN A 199 -5.73 3.85 -13.75
#